data_fa503010910228b7ca20be19c08af5fe
#
_entry.id   fa503010910228b7ca20be19c08af5fe
#
_cell.length_a   1.000
_cell.length_b   1.000
_cell.length_c   1.000
_cell.angle_alpha   90.00
_cell.angle_beta   90.00
_cell.angle_gamma   90.00
#
_symmetry.space_group_name_H-M   'P 1'
#
loop_
_entity.id
_entity.type
_entity.pdbx_description
1 polymer ?
#
loop_
_entity_poly.entity_id
_entity_poly.type
_entity_poly.pdbx_seq_one_letter_code
_entity_poly.pdbx_strand_id
1 'polypeptide(L)'
;MAQQIINIGALPNDGSGDPLRTAFNKINNNFAELFTAPFNTSTANTTGSGANQVIFSALANSFVQGTFQINSSNPATNDSQNITLTAATTNDNVSVKFSGFGTLFNGTPVTQYDMDVFSGNVRILVSPLTTAPLTHLISYQLVAAL
;
A
#
# COMPACT_ATOMS: atom_id res chain seq x y z
N MET A 1 11.63 -1.16 7.46
CA MET A 1 12.16 -0.04 8.26
C MET A 1 13.17 -0.57 9.25
N ALA A 2 14.35 0.03 9.36
CA ALA A 2 15.38 -0.38 10.31
C ALA A 2 15.51 0.69 11.40
N GLN A 3 15.06 0.37 12.61
CA GLN A 3 15.23 1.26 13.76
C GLN A 3 16.72 1.59 13.97
N GLN A 4 17.06 2.86 14.05
CA GLN A 4 18.39 3.30 14.41
C GLN A 4 18.50 3.44 15.94
N ILE A 5 19.34 2.61 16.56
CA ILE A 5 19.55 2.62 18.01
C ILE A 5 20.61 3.67 18.36
N ILE A 6 20.28 4.55 19.32
CA ILE A 6 21.23 5.51 19.89
C ILE A 6 22.11 4.78 20.88
N ASN A 7 23.41 4.84 20.70
CA ASN A 7 24.35 4.35 21.71
C ASN A 7 24.51 5.41 22.82
N ILE A 8 24.02 5.10 24.00
CA ILE A 8 24.09 6.01 25.15
C ILE A 8 25.39 5.87 25.97
N GLY A 9 26.31 4.97 25.55
CA GLY A 9 27.50 4.62 26.29
C GLY A 9 27.25 3.59 27.40
N ALA A 10 28.33 3.11 28.01
CA ALA A 10 28.28 2.15 29.11
C ALA A 10 28.13 2.84 30.50
N LEU A 11 28.76 4.01 30.68
CA LEU A 11 28.72 4.82 31.90
C LEU A 11 28.52 6.31 31.56
N PRO A 12 27.98 7.12 32.48
CA PRO A 12 27.89 8.55 32.27
C PRO A 12 29.26 9.18 31.97
N ASN A 13 29.35 9.96 30.88
CA ASN A 13 30.56 10.69 30.46
C ASN A 13 31.79 9.82 30.13
N ASP A 14 31.61 8.55 29.79
CA ASP A 14 32.71 7.64 29.43
C ASP A 14 33.22 7.85 27.99
N GLY A 15 32.55 8.69 27.19
CA GLY A 15 32.91 8.97 25.82
C GLY A 15 32.63 7.84 24.83
N SER A 16 31.98 6.75 25.25
CA SER A 16 31.67 5.58 24.41
C SER A 16 30.31 5.66 23.69
N GLY A 17 29.49 6.66 24.01
CA GLY A 17 28.20 6.90 23.38
C GLY A 17 28.29 7.65 22.04
N ASP A 18 27.18 7.75 21.36
CA ASP A 18 27.07 8.56 20.15
C ASP A 18 27.30 10.05 20.45
N PRO A 19 28.09 10.77 19.64
CA PRO A 19 28.12 12.22 19.71
C PRO A 19 26.71 12.80 19.57
N LEU A 20 26.41 13.89 20.26
CA LEU A 20 25.07 14.50 20.31
C LEU A 20 24.44 14.70 18.92
N ARG A 21 25.22 15.18 17.95
CA ARG A 21 24.78 15.37 16.57
C ARG A 21 24.35 14.05 15.92
N THR A 22 25.11 12.98 16.15
CA THR A 22 24.79 11.63 15.62
C THR A 22 23.52 11.09 16.26
N ALA A 23 23.37 11.24 17.60
CA ALA A 23 22.17 10.84 18.32
C ALA A 23 20.91 11.55 17.78
N PHE A 24 20.97 12.87 17.58
CA PHE A 24 19.85 13.62 17.02
C PHE A 24 19.56 13.26 15.56
N ASN A 25 20.57 12.98 14.74
CA ASN A 25 20.34 12.49 13.37
C ASN A 25 19.60 11.14 13.37
N LYS A 26 19.96 10.21 14.28
CA LYS A 26 19.24 8.93 14.45
C LYS A 26 17.78 9.15 14.88
N ILE A 27 17.54 10.08 15.81
CA ILE A 27 16.19 10.46 16.22
C ILE A 27 15.40 10.99 15.02
N ASN A 28 15.94 11.97 14.30
CA ASN A 28 15.25 12.56 13.15
C ASN A 28 14.96 11.52 12.06
N ASN A 29 15.87 10.60 11.78
CA ASN A 29 15.67 9.53 10.82
C ASN A 29 14.56 8.57 11.28
N ASN A 30 14.54 8.18 12.56
CA ASN A 30 13.48 7.33 13.11
C ASN A 30 12.12 8.03 13.05
N PHE A 31 12.06 9.34 13.32
CA PHE A 31 10.83 10.12 13.14
C PHE A 31 10.44 10.24 11.68
N ALA A 32 11.38 10.53 10.79
CA ALA A 32 11.08 10.58 9.36
C ALA A 32 10.49 9.26 8.86
N GLU A 33 11.05 8.12 9.28
CA GLU A 33 10.48 6.80 8.98
C GLU A 33 9.09 6.62 9.58
N LEU A 34 8.86 7.06 10.82
CA LEU A 34 7.55 6.97 11.48
C LEU A 34 6.48 7.82 10.78
N PHE A 35 6.83 8.99 10.26
CA PHE A 35 5.90 9.87 9.55
C PHE A 35 5.71 9.50 8.08
N THR A 36 6.66 8.78 7.48
CA THR A 36 6.54 8.29 6.09
C THR A 36 5.91 6.90 5.98
N ALA A 37 5.79 6.16 7.07
CA ALA A 37 5.05 4.90 7.16
C ALA A 37 4.00 5.03 8.29
N PRO A 38 2.77 4.59 8.15
CA PRO A 38 2.45 3.17 8.04
C PRO A 38 1.82 2.75 6.73
N PHE A 39 1.43 3.68 5.88
CA PHE A 39 0.80 3.34 4.61
C PHE A 39 1.57 3.94 3.44
N ASN A 40 1.98 3.09 2.52
CA ASN A 40 2.40 3.55 1.21
C ASN A 40 1.16 4.03 0.45
N THR A 41 1.32 5.03 -0.41
CA THR A 41 0.25 5.52 -1.26
C THR A 41 0.64 5.44 -2.72
N SER A 42 -0.31 5.12 -3.56
CA SER A 42 -0.17 5.10 -5.02
C SER A 42 -1.43 5.68 -5.65
N THR A 43 -1.28 6.32 -6.78
CA THR A 43 -2.41 6.81 -7.58
C THR A 43 -2.36 6.15 -8.94
N ALA A 44 -3.49 5.68 -9.42
CA ALA A 44 -3.64 5.11 -10.75
C ALA A 44 -4.88 5.70 -11.44
N ASN A 45 -4.82 5.83 -12.76
CA ASN A 45 -5.96 6.21 -13.57
C ASN A 45 -6.32 5.08 -14.50
N THR A 46 -7.60 4.83 -14.68
CA THR A 46 -8.12 3.91 -15.68
C THR A 46 -8.78 4.67 -16.80
N THR A 47 -8.76 4.10 -17.99
CA THR A 47 -9.60 4.54 -19.09
C THR A 47 -11.03 4.04 -18.83
N GLY A 48 -12.05 4.67 -19.37
CA GLY A 48 -13.45 4.27 -19.17
C GLY A 48 -13.68 2.74 -19.30
N SER A 49 -14.59 2.22 -19.99
CA SER A 49 -15.15 0.87 -20.03
C SER A 49 -14.23 -0.36 -20.29
N GLY A 50 -12.92 -0.29 -20.08
CA GLY A 50 -12.02 -1.45 -20.22
C GLY A 50 -12.02 -2.35 -18.98
N ALA A 51 -12.28 -3.67 -19.13
CA ALA A 51 -12.21 -4.62 -18.03
C ALA A 51 -10.75 -4.94 -17.63
N ASN A 52 -10.55 -5.36 -16.37
CA ASN A 52 -9.28 -5.87 -15.83
C ASN A 52 -8.07 -4.92 -15.98
N GLN A 53 -8.29 -3.63 -15.78
CA GLN A 53 -7.21 -2.65 -15.81
C GLN A 53 -6.40 -2.71 -14.51
N VAL A 54 -5.06 -2.78 -14.64
CA VAL A 54 -4.15 -2.86 -13.48
C VAL A 54 -4.02 -1.49 -12.83
N ILE A 55 -4.34 -1.40 -11.54
CA ILE A 55 -4.15 -0.18 -10.75
C ILE A 55 -3.01 -0.29 -9.72
N PHE A 56 -2.59 -1.51 -9.39
CA PHE A 56 -1.47 -1.77 -8.50
C PHE A 56 -0.77 -3.06 -8.91
N SER A 57 0.55 -3.11 -8.72
CA SER A 57 1.36 -4.30 -8.97
C SER A 57 2.56 -4.34 -8.01
N ALA A 58 2.80 -5.51 -7.40
CA ALA A 58 3.96 -5.76 -6.55
C ALA A 58 4.47 -7.19 -6.76
N LEU A 59 5.78 -7.42 -6.56
CA LEU A 59 6.35 -8.77 -6.65
C LEU A 59 5.68 -9.72 -5.63
N ALA A 60 5.22 -10.86 -6.10
CA ALA A 60 4.51 -11.84 -5.26
C ALA A 60 5.35 -12.39 -4.12
N ASN A 61 6.68 -12.47 -4.29
CA ASN A 61 7.62 -12.93 -3.28
C ASN A 61 8.10 -11.83 -2.31
N SER A 62 7.65 -10.59 -2.49
CA SER A 62 8.05 -9.47 -1.61
C SER A 62 7.21 -9.35 -0.35
N PHE A 63 6.07 -10.02 -0.29
CA PHE A 63 5.16 -9.97 0.86
C PHE A 63 4.35 -11.27 0.99
N VAL A 64 3.90 -11.56 2.21
CA VAL A 64 3.01 -12.69 2.50
C VAL A 64 1.56 -12.25 2.69
N GLN A 65 1.34 -11.01 3.08
CA GLN A 65 0.03 -10.41 3.29
C GLN A 65 0.05 -8.92 2.91
N GLY A 66 -1.03 -8.44 2.32
CA GLY A 66 -1.25 -7.03 2.03
C GLY A 66 -2.63 -6.57 2.44
N THR A 67 -2.72 -5.35 2.95
CA THR A 67 -3.98 -4.63 3.16
C THR A 67 -3.98 -3.38 2.31
N PHE A 68 -5.05 -3.17 1.56
CA PHE A 68 -5.21 -2.08 0.60
C PHE A 68 -6.52 -1.36 0.88
N GLN A 69 -6.44 -0.06 1.08
CA GLN A 69 -7.61 0.83 1.10
C GLN A 69 -7.64 1.59 -0.22
N ILE A 70 -8.70 1.42 -0.98
CA ILE A 70 -8.81 1.98 -2.32
C ILE A 70 -10.00 2.91 -2.37
N ASN A 71 -9.75 4.15 -2.74
CA ASN A 71 -10.78 5.11 -3.10
C ASN A 71 -10.76 5.29 -4.61
N SER A 72 -11.87 4.92 -5.27
CA SER A 72 -12.06 5.10 -6.71
C SER A 72 -13.11 6.17 -6.94
N SER A 73 -12.79 7.16 -7.75
CA SER A 73 -13.66 8.31 -8.02
C SER A 73 -13.86 8.52 -9.52
N ASN A 74 -15.09 8.91 -9.87
CA ASN A 74 -15.45 9.39 -11.19
C ASN A 74 -15.48 10.92 -11.17
N PRO A 75 -14.49 11.61 -11.73
CA PRO A 75 -14.45 13.07 -11.69
C PRO A 75 -15.54 13.75 -12.53
N ALA A 76 -16.20 13.01 -13.42
CA ALA A 76 -17.29 13.54 -14.26
C ALA A 76 -18.62 13.64 -13.51
N THR A 77 -18.88 12.71 -12.57
CA THR A 77 -20.16 12.63 -11.83
C THR A 77 -20.00 12.90 -10.34
N ASN A 78 -18.77 12.98 -9.82
CA ASN A 78 -18.41 13.00 -8.40
C ASN A 78 -18.84 11.73 -7.63
N ASP A 79 -19.19 10.67 -8.33
CA ASP A 79 -19.42 9.37 -7.69
C ASP A 79 -18.11 8.80 -7.19
N SER A 80 -18.13 8.15 -6.03
CA SER A 80 -16.94 7.52 -5.48
C SER A 80 -17.27 6.23 -4.75
N GLN A 81 -16.28 5.36 -4.69
CA GLN A 81 -16.35 4.06 -4.02
C GLN A 81 -15.09 3.84 -3.21
N ASN A 82 -15.27 3.48 -1.96
CA ASN A 82 -14.16 3.09 -1.07
C ASN A 82 -14.29 1.60 -0.72
N ILE A 83 -13.18 0.87 -0.73
CA ILE A 83 -13.13 -0.54 -0.34
C ILE A 83 -11.82 -0.82 0.39
N THR A 84 -11.88 -1.77 1.33
CA THR A 84 -10.69 -2.39 1.90
C THR A 84 -10.54 -3.80 1.33
N LEU A 85 -9.37 -4.08 0.73
CA LEU A 85 -8.98 -5.42 0.28
C LEU A 85 -7.89 -5.95 1.20
N THR A 86 -8.02 -7.21 1.62
CA THR A 86 -6.95 -7.96 2.28
C THR A 86 -6.57 -9.13 1.39
N ALA A 87 -5.29 -9.29 1.13
CA ALA A 87 -4.76 -10.30 0.25
C ALA A 87 -3.64 -11.08 0.92
N ALA A 88 -3.54 -12.38 0.62
CA ALA A 88 -2.42 -13.21 0.99
C ALA A 88 -1.90 -13.94 -0.25
N THR A 89 -0.56 -13.96 -0.41
CA THR A 89 0.09 -14.74 -1.46
C THR A 89 0.21 -16.20 -1.03
N THR A 90 0.15 -17.11 -1.98
CA THR A 90 0.45 -18.53 -1.72
C THR A 90 1.96 -18.74 -1.60
N ASN A 91 2.39 -19.78 -0.90
CA ASN A 91 3.81 -20.08 -0.67
C ASN A 91 4.62 -20.31 -1.97
N ASP A 92 3.96 -20.65 -3.06
CA ASP A 92 4.56 -20.85 -4.38
C ASP A 92 4.58 -19.55 -5.22
N ASN A 93 4.01 -18.45 -4.69
CA ASN A 93 3.88 -17.15 -5.37
C ASN A 93 3.15 -17.22 -6.74
N VAL A 94 2.29 -18.24 -6.93
CA VAL A 94 1.56 -18.46 -8.19
C VAL A 94 0.14 -17.94 -8.12
N SER A 95 -0.43 -17.86 -6.91
CA SER A 95 -1.80 -17.36 -6.73
C SER A 95 -1.92 -16.40 -5.55
N VAL A 96 -2.99 -15.64 -5.55
CA VAL A 96 -3.36 -14.73 -4.46
C VAL A 96 -4.78 -15.08 -4.00
N LYS A 97 -4.98 -15.08 -2.69
CA LYS A 97 -6.31 -15.12 -2.08
C LYS A 97 -6.62 -13.75 -1.51
N PHE A 98 -7.78 -13.23 -1.81
CA PHE A 98 -8.17 -11.93 -1.31
C PHE A 98 -9.63 -11.91 -0.84
N SER A 99 -9.92 -10.94 0.01
CA SER A 99 -11.26 -10.62 0.49
C SER A 99 -11.44 -9.11 0.48
N GLY A 100 -12.61 -8.67 0.01
CA GLY A 100 -13.01 -7.26 0.05
C GLY A 100 -14.07 -7.05 1.12
N PHE A 101 -13.95 -5.96 1.88
CA PHE A 101 -14.92 -5.59 2.91
C PHE A 101 -14.97 -4.07 3.08
N GLY A 102 -16.00 -3.60 3.81
CA GLY A 102 -16.15 -2.18 4.13
C GLY A 102 -16.39 -1.31 2.90
N THR A 103 -17.12 -1.83 1.90
CA THR A 103 -17.42 -1.05 0.70
C THR A 103 -18.41 0.05 1.02
N LEU A 104 -18.02 1.30 0.74
CA LEU A 104 -18.83 2.49 0.90
C LEU A 104 -18.99 3.18 -0.46
N PHE A 105 -20.19 3.72 -0.71
CA PHE A 105 -20.49 4.45 -1.94
C PHE A 105 -20.92 5.87 -1.61
N ASN A 106 -20.48 6.81 -2.44
CA ASN A 106 -21.12 8.10 -2.61
C ASN A 106 -21.60 8.15 -4.05
N GLY A 107 -22.92 8.07 -4.25
CA GLY A 107 -23.53 7.91 -5.57
C GLY A 107 -23.61 6.43 -6.02
N THR A 108 -23.41 6.19 -7.31
CA THR A 108 -23.43 4.84 -7.89
C THR A 108 -22.09 4.12 -7.77
N PRO A 109 -22.06 2.78 -7.68
CA PRO A 109 -20.83 2.02 -7.76
C PRO A 109 -20.08 2.34 -9.05
N VAL A 110 -18.78 2.65 -8.93
CA VAL A 110 -17.97 3.09 -10.08
C VAL A 110 -17.14 1.97 -10.69
N THR A 111 -16.81 0.93 -9.90
CA THR A 111 -15.94 -0.16 -10.37
C THR A 111 -16.15 -1.46 -9.61
N GLN A 112 -15.71 -2.57 -10.22
CA GLN A 112 -15.50 -3.87 -9.59
C GLN A 112 -13.99 -4.12 -9.42
N TYR A 113 -13.62 -4.84 -8.37
CA TYR A 113 -12.23 -5.16 -8.04
C TYR A 113 -11.97 -6.66 -8.16
N ASP A 114 -10.79 -6.99 -8.62
CA ASP A 114 -10.26 -8.35 -8.68
C ASP A 114 -8.76 -8.36 -8.36
N MET A 115 -8.19 -9.53 -8.10
CA MET A 115 -6.76 -9.70 -7.90
C MET A 115 -6.27 -10.97 -8.58
N ASP A 116 -5.11 -10.89 -9.21
CA ASP A 116 -4.45 -12.03 -9.82
C ASP A 116 -2.94 -12.05 -9.56
N VAL A 117 -2.30 -13.13 -9.97
CA VAL A 117 -0.84 -13.20 -10.11
C VAL A 117 -0.51 -13.37 -11.59
N PHE A 118 0.26 -12.43 -12.12
CA PHE A 118 0.71 -12.47 -13.52
C PHE A 118 2.20 -12.12 -13.61
N SER A 119 2.96 -12.97 -14.28
CA SER A 119 4.42 -12.80 -14.44
C SER A 119 5.16 -12.57 -13.12
N GLY A 120 4.78 -13.29 -12.06
CA GLY A 120 5.40 -13.18 -10.73
C GLY A 120 5.00 -11.93 -9.94
N ASN A 121 4.01 -11.17 -10.39
CA ASN A 121 3.48 -10.02 -9.68
C ASN A 121 2.04 -10.26 -9.22
N VAL A 122 1.71 -9.89 -7.99
CA VAL A 122 0.34 -9.71 -7.54
C VAL A 122 -0.17 -8.39 -8.09
N ARG A 123 -1.33 -8.42 -8.73
CA ARG A 123 -1.95 -7.23 -9.30
C ARG A 123 -3.35 -7.01 -8.71
N ILE A 124 -3.71 -5.76 -8.50
CA ILE A 124 -5.09 -5.34 -8.27
C ILE A 124 -5.65 -4.86 -9.59
N LEU A 125 -6.75 -5.43 -9.97
CA LEU A 125 -7.46 -5.19 -11.21
C LEU A 125 -8.77 -4.48 -10.93
N VAL A 126 -9.15 -3.58 -11.81
CA VAL A 126 -10.46 -2.94 -11.78
C VAL A 126 -11.16 -3.05 -13.11
N SER A 127 -12.47 -3.22 -13.04
CA SER A 127 -13.37 -3.18 -14.19
C SER A 127 -14.34 -2.02 -13.98
N PRO A 128 -14.09 -0.85 -14.59
CA PRO A 128 -14.97 0.30 -14.48
C PRO A 128 -16.40 -0.03 -14.90
N LEU A 129 -17.36 0.44 -14.12
CA LEU A 129 -18.81 0.34 -14.42
C LEU A 129 -19.32 1.58 -15.15
N THR A 130 -18.43 2.53 -15.43
CA THR A 130 -18.72 3.80 -16.11
C THR A 130 -17.91 3.91 -17.38
N THR A 131 -18.33 4.75 -18.30
CA THR A 131 -17.60 5.06 -19.55
C THR A 131 -16.55 6.16 -19.35
N ALA A 132 -16.59 6.87 -18.23
CA ALA A 132 -15.63 7.91 -17.89
C ALA A 132 -14.37 7.31 -17.25
N PRO A 133 -13.20 7.93 -17.45
CA PRO A 133 -11.99 7.57 -16.72
C PRO A 133 -12.18 7.69 -15.21
N LEU A 134 -11.59 6.77 -14.44
CA LEU A 134 -11.60 6.80 -12.98
C LEU A 134 -10.21 7.12 -12.45
N THR A 135 -10.18 7.81 -11.31
CA THR A 135 -8.96 7.99 -10.50
C THR A 135 -9.03 7.10 -9.28
N HIS A 136 -7.96 6.36 -9.01
CA HIS A 136 -7.83 5.46 -7.87
C HIS A 136 -6.71 5.94 -6.96
N LEU A 137 -7.04 6.23 -5.70
CA LEU A 137 -6.07 6.47 -4.63
C LEU A 137 -5.97 5.19 -3.81
N ILE A 138 -4.78 4.61 -3.73
CA ILE A 138 -4.51 3.35 -3.06
C ILE A 138 -3.57 3.62 -1.89
N SER A 139 -4.03 3.35 -0.67
CA SER A 139 -3.19 3.29 0.53
C SER A 139 -2.98 1.83 0.90
N TYR A 140 -1.72 1.39 1.07
CA TYR A 140 -1.45 -0.03 1.29
C TYR A 140 -0.35 -0.28 2.30
N GLN A 141 -0.44 -1.43 2.96
CA GLN A 141 0.56 -1.99 3.84
C GLN A 141 0.84 -3.43 3.42
N LEU A 142 2.11 -3.76 3.25
CA LEU A 142 2.57 -5.11 2.92
C LEU A 142 3.36 -5.67 4.09
N VAL A 143 3.06 -6.91 4.48
CA VAL A 143 3.85 -7.68 5.44
C VAL A 143 4.88 -8.46 4.63
N ALA A 144 6.16 -8.13 4.83
CA ALA A 144 7.26 -8.73 4.08
C ALA A 144 7.32 -10.25 4.28
N ALA A 145 7.72 -10.97 3.23
CA ALA A 145 8.16 -12.35 3.35
C ALA A 145 9.47 -12.39 4.18
N LEU A 146 9.56 -13.34 5.11
CA LEU A 146 10.74 -13.56 5.97
C LEU A 146 11.80 -14.35 5.20
#